data_aab3bdbe86506bc9bffa89992358e708
#
_entry.id   aab3bdbe86506bc9bffa89992358e708
#
_cell.length_a   1.000
_cell.length_b   1.000
_cell.length_c   1.000
_cell.angle_alpha   90.00
_cell.angle_beta   90.00
_cell.angle_gamma   90.00
#
_symmetry.space_group_name_H-M   'P 1'
#
loop_
_entity.id
_entity.type
_entity.pdbx_description
1 polymer ?
#
loop_
_entity_poly.entity_id
_entity_poly.type
_entity_poly.pdbx_seq_one_letter_code
_entity_poly.pdbx_strand_id
1 'polypeptide(L)'
;VYDIGCSTGTFLKKLADRHKNKKNIKYYGIDVVKNMLKYAHKKNYSKNIKYLNKDITKFKLLKSDLIISFYTIQFIQPKKRQELLNKIYKSLNWGGALIFVEKVRSYDARTNEQISNIYEEFKIENGFTLKEIINKKKSLKGILEPFSSKANLDMLKRAGFIDMSTVGKYLSFEFFLAIK
;
A
#
# COMPACT_ATOMS: atom_id res chain seq x y z
N VAL A 1 9.14 -5.90 -10.46
CA VAL A 1 8.53 -5.51 -9.19
C VAL A 1 7.89 -4.14 -9.35
N TYR A 2 6.65 -3.98 -8.89
CA TYR A 2 5.99 -2.68 -8.76
C TYR A 2 5.78 -2.31 -7.29
N ASP A 3 6.00 -1.03 -6.98
CA ASP A 3 5.61 -0.39 -5.71
C ASP A 3 4.57 0.69 -6.04
N ILE A 4 3.31 0.43 -5.68
CA ILE A 4 2.16 1.28 -5.97
C ILE A 4 1.97 2.26 -4.80
N GLY A 5 2.05 3.56 -5.08
CA GLY A 5 2.09 4.60 -4.04
C GLY A 5 3.45 4.67 -3.36
N CYS A 6 4.51 4.62 -4.14
CA CYS A 6 5.88 4.49 -3.63
C CYS A 6 6.39 5.73 -2.87
N SER A 7 5.65 6.85 -2.86
CA SER A 7 6.00 8.08 -2.15
C SER A 7 7.44 8.53 -2.47
N THR A 8 8.29 8.65 -1.44
CA THR A 8 9.71 9.03 -1.57
C THR A 8 10.60 7.92 -2.13
N GLY A 9 10.08 6.74 -2.41
CA GLY A 9 10.84 5.61 -2.95
C GLY A 9 11.78 4.91 -1.96
N THR A 10 11.74 5.28 -0.68
CA THR A 10 12.67 4.75 0.34
C THR A 10 12.55 3.24 0.50
N PHE A 11 11.32 2.72 0.54
CA PHE A 11 11.09 1.29 0.65
C PHE A 11 11.62 0.55 -0.60
N LEU A 12 11.29 1.04 -1.78
CA LEU A 12 11.70 0.42 -3.05
C LEU A 12 13.23 0.42 -3.20
N LYS A 13 13.89 1.50 -2.74
CA LYS A 13 15.36 1.58 -2.73
C LYS A 13 15.98 0.55 -1.79
N LYS A 14 15.46 0.43 -0.55
CA LYS A 14 15.92 -0.59 0.41
C LYS A 14 15.73 -2.01 -0.13
N LEU A 15 14.59 -2.27 -0.80
CA LEU A 15 14.33 -3.56 -1.44
C LEU A 15 15.33 -3.86 -2.55
N ALA A 16 15.59 -2.88 -3.42
CA ALA A 16 16.57 -3.03 -4.50
C ALA A 16 17.99 -3.25 -3.97
N ASP A 17 18.39 -2.53 -2.91
CA ASP A 17 19.70 -2.68 -2.28
C ASP A 17 19.87 -4.07 -1.64
N ARG A 18 18.83 -4.56 -0.96
CA ARG A 18 18.83 -5.92 -0.38
C ARG A 18 19.07 -7.00 -1.43
N HIS A 19 18.61 -6.77 -2.65
CA HIS A 19 18.71 -7.72 -3.75
C HIS A 19 19.73 -7.30 -4.83
N LYS A 20 20.69 -6.44 -4.49
CA LYS A 20 21.70 -5.92 -5.44
C LYS A 20 22.49 -7.02 -6.17
N ASN A 21 22.69 -8.19 -5.53
CA ASN A 21 23.40 -9.34 -6.10
C ASN A 21 22.51 -10.18 -7.04
N LYS A 22 21.20 -9.93 -7.10
CA LYS A 22 20.29 -10.60 -8.02
C LYS A 22 20.28 -9.85 -9.35
N LYS A 23 20.58 -10.55 -10.44
CA LYS A 23 20.57 -9.97 -11.80
C LYS A 23 19.14 -9.88 -12.33
N ASN A 24 18.91 -8.94 -13.25
CA ASN A 24 17.67 -8.80 -14.04
C ASN A 24 16.39 -8.42 -13.28
N ILE A 25 16.49 -7.90 -12.06
CA ILE A 25 15.31 -7.35 -11.37
C ILE A 25 15.13 -5.88 -11.77
N LYS A 26 13.93 -5.58 -12.31
CA LYS A 26 13.48 -4.22 -12.62
C LYS A 26 12.47 -3.77 -11.58
N TYR A 27 12.64 -2.57 -11.06
CA TYR A 27 11.76 -1.97 -10.05
C TYR A 27 11.06 -0.75 -10.63
N TYR A 28 9.77 -0.62 -10.37
CA TYR A 28 8.95 0.50 -10.81
C TYR A 28 8.21 1.07 -9.60
N GLY A 29 8.52 2.31 -9.23
CA GLY A 29 7.78 3.07 -8.23
C GLY A 29 6.74 3.96 -8.92
N ILE A 30 5.48 3.85 -8.54
CA ILE A 30 4.38 4.63 -9.11
C ILE A 30 3.78 5.52 -8.02
N ASP A 31 3.69 6.81 -8.26
CA ASP A 31 3.01 7.75 -7.37
C ASP A 31 2.39 8.90 -8.16
N VAL A 32 1.29 9.46 -7.64
CA VAL A 32 0.61 10.62 -8.23
C VAL A 32 1.25 11.94 -7.79
N VAL A 33 1.96 11.94 -6.65
CA VAL A 33 2.52 13.15 -6.04
C VAL A 33 3.90 13.46 -6.63
N LYS A 34 3.94 14.37 -7.59
CA LYS A 34 5.16 14.73 -8.32
C LYS A 34 6.33 15.12 -7.40
N ASN A 35 6.07 15.84 -6.31
CA ASN A 35 7.13 16.27 -5.39
C ASN A 35 7.77 15.11 -4.63
N MET A 36 6.99 14.07 -4.28
CA MET A 36 7.54 12.85 -3.68
C MET A 36 8.49 12.14 -4.64
N LEU A 37 8.11 12.05 -5.91
CA LEU A 37 8.97 11.44 -6.94
C LEU A 37 10.21 12.26 -7.27
N LYS A 38 10.14 13.59 -7.20
CA LYS A 38 11.36 14.44 -7.30
C LYS A 38 12.36 14.10 -6.20
N TYR A 39 11.86 13.91 -4.97
CA TYR A 39 12.68 13.47 -3.85
C TYR A 39 13.24 12.06 -4.08
N ALA A 40 12.40 11.11 -4.53
CA ALA A 40 12.80 9.76 -4.85
C ALA A 40 13.93 9.71 -5.89
N HIS A 41 13.82 10.47 -6.96
CA HIS A 41 14.88 10.61 -7.98
C HIS A 41 16.19 11.17 -7.41
N LYS A 42 16.10 12.13 -6.48
CA LYS A 42 17.30 12.78 -5.90
C LYS A 42 17.98 11.91 -4.84
N LYS A 43 17.21 11.26 -3.96
CA LYS A 43 17.72 10.60 -2.75
C LYS A 43 17.71 9.07 -2.82
N ASN A 44 16.83 8.50 -3.61
CA ASN A 44 16.61 7.06 -3.70
C ASN A 44 16.82 6.52 -5.13
N TYR A 45 17.73 7.15 -5.86
CA TYR A 45 18.10 6.71 -7.20
C TYR A 45 18.80 5.35 -7.18
N SER A 46 18.47 4.52 -8.17
CA SER A 46 19.24 3.34 -8.55
C SER A 46 19.01 3.04 -10.03
N LYS A 47 20.03 2.53 -10.72
CA LYS A 47 19.96 2.26 -12.17
C LYS A 47 18.85 1.25 -12.58
N ASN A 48 18.44 0.40 -11.66
CA ASN A 48 17.39 -0.60 -11.88
C ASN A 48 16.01 -0.18 -11.34
N ILE A 49 15.87 1.07 -10.84
CA ILE A 49 14.60 1.64 -10.38
C ILE A 49 14.14 2.73 -11.36
N LYS A 50 12.86 2.64 -11.77
CA LYS A 50 12.17 3.71 -12.50
C LYS A 50 11.02 4.25 -11.67
N TYR A 51 10.99 5.56 -11.46
CA TYR A 51 9.89 6.25 -10.80
C TYR A 51 8.96 6.87 -11.85
N LEU A 52 7.66 6.60 -11.74
CA LEU A 52 6.64 6.98 -12.72
C LEU A 52 5.57 7.85 -12.05
N ASN A 53 5.42 9.09 -12.49
CA ASN A 53 4.34 9.96 -12.03
C ASN A 53 3.04 9.61 -12.78
N LYS A 54 2.29 8.67 -12.25
CA LYS A 54 1.07 8.14 -12.87
C LYS A 54 0.01 7.84 -11.82
N ASP A 55 -1.25 7.99 -12.24
CA ASP A 55 -2.41 7.48 -11.49
C ASP A 55 -2.55 5.98 -11.75
N ILE A 56 -2.37 5.19 -10.71
CA ILE A 56 -2.43 3.73 -10.79
C ILE A 56 -3.81 3.23 -11.26
N THR A 57 -4.88 3.96 -10.99
CA THR A 57 -6.22 3.58 -11.45
C THR A 57 -6.34 3.61 -12.97
N LYS A 58 -5.53 4.44 -13.65
CA LYS A 58 -5.51 4.61 -15.11
C LYS A 58 -4.28 3.95 -15.76
N PHE A 59 -3.21 3.73 -15.01
CA PHE A 59 -1.97 3.19 -15.55
C PHE A 59 -2.10 1.71 -15.89
N LYS A 60 -1.59 1.32 -17.06
CA LYS A 60 -1.52 -0.09 -17.49
C LYS A 60 -0.28 -0.75 -16.93
N LEU A 61 -0.46 -1.68 -16.00
CA LEU A 61 0.64 -2.50 -15.46
C LEU A 61 1.09 -3.51 -16.51
N LEU A 62 2.40 -3.70 -16.61
CA LEU A 62 3.00 -4.81 -17.35
C LEU A 62 3.05 -6.07 -16.49
N LYS A 63 3.33 -7.22 -17.10
CA LYS A 63 3.53 -8.47 -16.38
C LYS A 63 4.63 -8.33 -15.34
N SER A 64 4.39 -8.87 -14.15
CA SER A 64 5.29 -8.75 -13.00
C SER A 64 5.14 -9.92 -12.04
N ASP A 65 6.20 -10.16 -11.27
CA ASP A 65 6.24 -11.24 -10.27
C ASP A 65 5.87 -10.78 -8.88
N LEU A 66 5.99 -9.47 -8.63
CA LEU A 66 5.66 -8.88 -7.32
C LEU A 66 5.08 -7.48 -7.51
N ILE A 67 3.95 -7.26 -6.86
CA ILE A 67 3.33 -5.94 -6.70
C ILE A 67 3.18 -5.67 -5.21
N ILE A 68 3.60 -4.48 -4.80
CA ILE A 68 3.55 -4.02 -3.42
C ILE A 68 2.70 -2.76 -3.37
N SER A 69 1.88 -2.63 -2.33
CA SER A 69 1.05 -1.46 -2.10
C SER A 69 0.96 -1.20 -0.59
N PHE A 70 1.71 -0.21 -0.10
CA PHE A 70 1.68 0.16 1.31
C PHE A 70 0.89 1.43 1.52
N TYR A 71 -0.21 1.32 2.27
CA TYR A 71 -1.08 2.44 2.66
C TYR A 71 -1.59 3.26 1.47
N THR A 72 -1.90 2.63 0.34
CA THR A 72 -2.25 3.32 -0.91
C THR A 72 -3.68 3.09 -1.33
N ILE A 73 -4.18 1.84 -1.31
CA ILE A 73 -5.52 1.49 -1.80
C ILE A 73 -6.60 2.19 -0.96
N GLN A 74 -6.36 2.39 0.33
CA GLN A 74 -7.26 3.11 1.23
C GLN A 74 -7.56 4.55 0.81
N PHE A 75 -6.71 5.18 -0.01
CA PHE A 75 -6.91 6.53 -0.55
C PHE A 75 -7.61 6.54 -1.92
N ILE A 76 -7.78 5.37 -2.52
CA ILE A 76 -8.50 5.23 -3.79
C ILE A 76 -10.00 5.17 -3.50
N GLN A 77 -10.79 5.87 -4.31
CA GLN A 77 -12.25 5.84 -4.17
C GLN A 77 -12.77 4.40 -4.14
N PRO A 78 -13.65 4.03 -3.20
CA PRO A 78 -14.14 2.66 -3.01
C PRO A 78 -14.60 1.97 -4.30
N LYS A 79 -15.35 2.70 -5.14
CA LYS A 79 -15.85 2.20 -6.43
C LYS A 79 -14.77 1.77 -7.42
N LYS A 80 -13.54 2.25 -7.28
CA LYS A 80 -12.41 1.92 -8.17
C LYS A 80 -11.49 0.83 -7.63
N ARG A 81 -11.61 0.45 -6.35
CA ARG A 81 -10.69 -0.48 -5.71
C ARG A 81 -10.75 -1.88 -6.30
N GLN A 82 -11.97 -2.37 -6.55
CA GLN A 82 -12.15 -3.70 -7.15
C GLN A 82 -11.53 -3.77 -8.55
N GLU A 83 -11.75 -2.75 -9.38
CA GLU A 83 -11.16 -2.69 -10.72
C GLU A 83 -9.63 -2.68 -10.67
N LEU A 84 -9.05 -1.93 -9.71
CA LEU A 84 -7.60 -1.92 -9.50
C LEU A 84 -7.08 -3.31 -9.10
N LEU A 85 -7.71 -4.00 -8.15
CA LEU A 85 -7.30 -5.35 -7.76
C LEU A 85 -7.43 -6.36 -8.89
N ASN A 86 -8.49 -6.27 -9.70
CA ASN A 86 -8.65 -7.09 -10.91
C ASN A 86 -7.49 -6.84 -11.90
N LYS A 87 -7.09 -5.58 -12.07
CA LYS A 87 -5.97 -5.20 -12.94
C LYS A 87 -4.63 -5.73 -12.39
N ILE A 88 -4.41 -5.64 -11.07
CA ILE A 88 -3.24 -6.18 -10.40
C ILE A 88 -3.16 -7.69 -10.63
N TYR A 89 -4.23 -8.42 -10.35
CA TYR A 89 -4.30 -9.87 -10.58
C TYR A 89 -3.95 -10.25 -12.02
N LYS A 90 -4.53 -9.54 -13.00
CA LYS A 90 -4.26 -9.79 -14.43
C LYS A 90 -2.81 -9.53 -14.81
N SER A 91 -2.14 -8.56 -14.17
CA SER A 91 -0.76 -8.19 -14.45
C SER A 91 0.27 -9.10 -13.76
N LEU A 92 -0.10 -9.84 -12.72
CA LEU A 92 0.79 -10.80 -12.10
C LEU A 92 1.03 -12.00 -13.02
N ASN A 93 2.27 -12.49 -13.04
CA ASN A 93 2.63 -13.79 -13.58
C ASN A 93 2.06 -14.90 -12.69
N TRP A 94 1.99 -16.12 -13.19
CA TRP A 94 1.65 -17.29 -12.36
C TRP A 94 2.71 -17.45 -11.26
N GLY A 95 2.27 -17.69 -10.02
CA GLY A 95 3.13 -17.71 -8.84
C GLY A 95 3.59 -16.33 -8.38
N GLY A 96 3.19 -15.26 -9.07
CA GLY A 96 3.47 -13.88 -8.65
C GLY A 96 2.60 -13.47 -7.47
N ALA A 97 3.08 -12.49 -6.68
CA ALA A 97 2.46 -12.09 -5.44
C ALA A 97 2.05 -10.62 -5.41
N LEU A 98 0.94 -10.35 -4.72
CA LEU A 98 0.56 -9.03 -4.21
C LEU A 98 0.80 -9.01 -2.70
N ILE A 99 1.58 -8.04 -2.23
CA ILE A 99 1.67 -7.68 -0.81
C ILE A 99 1.05 -6.30 -0.66
N PHE A 100 0.01 -6.19 0.16
CA PHE A 100 -0.52 -4.87 0.47
C PHE A 100 -0.80 -4.70 1.96
N VAL A 101 -0.60 -3.48 2.42
CA VAL A 101 -0.76 -3.10 3.82
C VAL A 101 -1.71 -1.93 3.89
N GLU A 102 -2.79 -2.10 4.65
CA GLU A 102 -3.84 -1.11 4.75
C GLU A 102 -4.26 -0.90 6.20
N LYS A 103 -4.71 0.29 6.49
CA LYS A 103 -5.51 0.51 7.68
C LYS A 103 -6.84 -0.20 7.52
N VAL A 104 -7.27 -0.95 8.53
CA VAL A 104 -8.55 -1.66 8.54
C VAL A 104 -9.45 -1.15 9.66
N ARG A 105 -10.76 -1.25 9.45
CA ARG A 105 -11.75 -1.09 10.52
C ARG A 105 -11.91 -2.41 11.25
N SER A 106 -12.03 -2.35 12.57
CA SER A 106 -12.39 -3.50 13.37
C SER A 106 -13.80 -3.97 13.03
N TYR A 107 -14.08 -5.22 13.37
CA TYR A 107 -15.36 -5.85 13.06
C TYR A 107 -16.53 -5.19 13.81
N ASP A 108 -16.30 -4.84 15.08
CA ASP A 108 -17.29 -4.16 15.91
C ASP A 108 -16.86 -2.74 16.32
N ALA A 109 -17.83 -1.91 16.66
CA ALA A 109 -17.63 -0.50 16.98
C ALA A 109 -16.77 -0.29 18.23
N ARG A 110 -16.99 -1.09 19.29
CA ARG A 110 -16.28 -0.96 20.57
C ARG A 110 -14.79 -1.26 20.41
N THR A 111 -14.45 -2.36 19.75
CA THR A 111 -13.05 -2.70 19.46
C THR A 111 -12.40 -1.66 18.54
N ASN A 112 -13.15 -1.13 17.58
CA ASN A 112 -12.64 -0.08 16.69
C ASN A 112 -12.30 1.21 17.45
N GLU A 113 -13.12 1.58 18.41
CA GLU A 113 -12.90 2.76 19.28
C GLU A 113 -11.67 2.54 20.18
N GLN A 114 -11.59 1.38 20.86
CA GLN A 114 -10.44 1.06 21.71
C GLN A 114 -9.12 1.05 20.94
N ILE A 115 -9.06 0.40 19.77
CA ILE A 115 -7.85 0.38 18.95
C ILE A 115 -7.50 1.81 18.46
N SER A 116 -8.51 2.63 18.19
CA SER A 116 -8.26 4.02 17.78
C SER A 116 -7.66 4.85 18.92
N ASN A 117 -8.11 4.67 20.15
CA ASN A 117 -7.57 5.34 21.33
C ASN A 117 -6.13 4.90 21.59
N ILE A 118 -5.87 3.58 21.62
CA ILE A 118 -4.51 3.04 21.76
C ILE A 118 -3.57 3.59 20.67
N TYR A 119 -4.05 3.72 19.42
CA TYR A 119 -3.24 4.27 18.33
C TYR A 119 -2.97 5.78 18.50
N GLU A 120 -3.86 6.52 19.15
CA GLU A 120 -3.64 7.93 19.49
C GLU A 120 -2.62 8.07 20.61
N GLU A 121 -2.71 7.27 21.67
CA GLU A 121 -1.73 7.17 22.74
C GLU A 121 -0.34 6.83 22.17
N PHE A 122 -0.25 5.80 21.35
CA PHE A 122 0.99 5.43 20.64
C PHE A 122 1.62 6.61 19.87
N LYS A 123 0.80 7.45 19.21
CA LYS A 123 1.33 8.63 18.51
C LYS A 123 1.87 9.67 19.49
N ILE A 124 1.19 9.91 20.60
CA ILE A 124 1.63 10.85 21.63
C ILE A 124 2.97 10.40 22.23
N GLU A 125 3.08 9.12 22.57
CA GLU A 125 4.32 8.52 23.09
C GLU A 125 5.48 8.63 22.09
N ASN A 126 5.18 8.65 20.78
CA ASN A 126 6.16 8.84 19.71
C ASN A 126 6.35 10.32 19.31
N GLY A 127 5.95 11.26 20.17
CA GLY A 127 6.27 12.68 20.04
C GLY A 127 5.30 13.53 19.20
N PHE A 128 4.16 12.97 18.77
CA PHE A 128 3.15 13.77 18.07
C PHE A 128 2.31 14.57 19.08
N THR A 129 2.08 15.84 18.79
CA THR A 129 1.18 16.69 19.58
C THR A 129 -0.28 16.38 19.25
N LEU A 130 -1.17 16.64 20.21
CA LEU A 130 -2.63 16.54 20.00
C LEU A 130 -3.10 17.37 18.81
N LYS A 131 -2.53 18.57 18.62
CA LYS A 131 -2.85 19.45 17.49
C LYS A 131 -2.51 18.81 16.15
N GLU A 132 -1.36 18.15 16.03
CA GLU A 132 -0.96 17.43 14.80
C GLU A 132 -1.87 16.25 14.53
N ILE A 133 -2.23 15.48 15.57
CA ILE A 133 -3.14 14.34 15.45
C ILE A 133 -4.51 14.80 14.95
N ILE A 134 -5.07 15.86 15.54
CA ILE A 134 -6.37 16.41 15.14
C ILE A 134 -6.32 16.99 13.72
N ASN A 135 -5.27 17.76 13.40
CA ASN A 135 -5.11 18.31 12.05
C ASN A 135 -4.99 17.21 11.00
N LYS A 136 -4.24 16.15 11.31
CA LYS A 136 -4.13 14.98 10.43
C LYS A 136 -5.47 14.27 10.24
N LYS A 137 -6.25 14.07 11.31
CA LYS A 137 -7.61 13.51 11.21
C LYS A 137 -8.51 14.37 10.30
N LYS A 138 -8.50 15.69 10.49
CA LYS A 138 -9.28 16.64 9.67
C LYS A 138 -8.87 16.56 8.20
N SER A 139 -7.56 16.53 7.89
CA SER A 139 -7.05 16.47 6.51
C SER A 139 -7.37 15.15 5.80
N LEU A 140 -7.64 14.08 6.53
CA LEU A 140 -7.95 12.76 6.00
C LEU A 140 -9.47 12.47 5.92
N LYS A 141 -10.29 13.37 6.43
CA LYS A 141 -11.76 13.20 6.42
C LYS A 141 -12.28 13.14 4.97
N GLY A 142 -13.00 12.08 4.64
CA GLY A 142 -13.52 11.83 3.30
C GLY A 142 -12.46 11.43 2.25
N ILE A 143 -11.18 11.29 2.67
CA ILE A 143 -10.08 10.87 1.79
C ILE A 143 -9.60 9.48 2.18
N LEU A 144 -9.35 9.26 3.45
CA LEU A 144 -8.96 7.96 3.99
C LEU A 144 -10.21 7.16 4.35
N GLU A 145 -10.48 6.11 3.57
CA GLU A 145 -11.65 5.25 3.77
C GLU A 145 -11.22 3.78 3.96
N PRO A 146 -10.83 3.39 5.19
CA PRO A 146 -10.43 2.01 5.46
C PRO A 146 -11.61 1.05 5.30
N PHE A 147 -11.35 -0.11 4.70
CA PHE A 147 -12.27 -1.25 4.70
C PHE A 147 -11.99 -2.16 5.90
N SER A 148 -12.91 -3.09 6.19
CA SER A 148 -12.64 -4.16 7.14
C SER A 148 -11.67 -5.18 6.53
N SER A 149 -11.03 -5.99 7.39
CA SER A 149 -10.19 -7.12 6.96
C SER A 149 -10.94 -8.03 5.99
N LYS A 150 -12.20 -8.39 6.35
CA LYS A 150 -13.06 -9.21 5.51
C LYS A 150 -13.31 -8.58 4.13
N ALA A 151 -13.62 -7.28 4.08
CA ALA A 151 -13.89 -6.61 2.82
C ALA A 151 -12.64 -6.57 1.90
N ASN A 152 -11.44 -6.42 2.49
CA ASN A 152 -10.18 -6.50 1.73
C ASN A 152 -9.95 -7.91 1.17
N LEU A 153 -10.13 -8.97 1.98
CA LEU A 153 -10.02 -10.36 1.52
C LEU A 153 -11.07 -10.70 0.47
N ASP A 154 -12.32 -10.24 0.64
CA ASP A 154 -13.39 -10.45 -0.34
C ASP A 154 -13.08 -9.77 -1.69
N MET A 155 -12.43 -8.60 -1.67
CA MET A 155 -11.99 -7.94 -2.91
C MET A 155 -10.88 -8.73 -3.61
N LEU A 156 -9.93 -9.30 -2.86
CA LEU A 156 -8.90 -10.18 -3.42
C LEU A 156 -9.51 -11.42 -4.04
N LYS A 157 -10.43 -12.07 -3.33
CA LYS A 157 -11.15 -13.25 -3.82
C LYS A 157 -11.88 -12.95 -5.13
N ARG A 158 -12.63 -11.85 -5.19
CA ARG A 158 -13.33 -11.41 -6.41
C ARG A 158 -12.37 -11.07 -7.55
N ALA A 159 -11.15 -10.64 -7.26
CA ALA A 159 -10.14 -10.38 -8.30
C ALA A 159 -9.56 -11.66 -8.90
N GLY A 160 -9.74 -12.82 -8.23
CA GLY A 160 -9.29 -14.13 -8.68
C GLY A 160 -8.21 -14.78 -7.82
N PHE A 161 -7.76 -14.14 -6.74
CA PHE A 161 -6.81 -14.75 -5.82
C PHE A 161 -7.51 -15.87 -5.03
N ILE A 162 -6.86 -17.03 -4.96
CA ILE A 162 -7.28 -18.19 -4.17
C ILE A 162 -6.38 -18.30 -2.94
N ASP A 163 -5.07 -18.21 -3.15
CA ASP A 163 -4.07 -18.29 -2.10
C ASP A 163 -3.84 -16.92 -1.50
N MET A 164 -4.47 -16.65 -0.36
CA MET A 164 -4.37 -15.36 0.32
C MET A 164 -4.45 -15.52 1.83
N SER A 165 -3.70 -14.69 2.56
CA SER A 165 -3.65 -14.70 4.01
C SER A 165 -3.35 -13.31 4.56
N THR A 166 -3.81 -13.05 5.78
CA THR A 166 -3.23 -12.02 6.64
C THR A 166 -1.95 -12.55 7.25
N VAL A 167 -0.82 -11.92 6.94
CA VAL A 167 0.52 -12.34 7.39
C VAL A 167 1.06 -11.50 8.55
N GLY A 168 0.32 -10.48 8.94
CA GLY A 168 0.65 -9.66 10.10
C GLY A 168 -0.41 -8.62 10.38
N LYS A 169 -0.50 -8.19 11.65
CA LYS A 169 -1.38 -7.12 12.07
C LYS A 169 -0.73 -6.32 13.21
N TYR A 170 -0.80 -5.01 13.12
CA TYR A 170 -0.38 -4.11 14.17
C TYR A 170 -1.46 -3.04 14.37
N LEU A 171 -2.15 -3.07 15.49
CA LEU A 171 -3.31 -2.24 15.78
C LEU A 171 -4.35 -2.32 14.63
N SER A 172 -4.61 -1.19 13.99
CA SER A 172 -5.51 -1.09 12.82
C SER A 172 -4.81 -1.28 11.47
N PHE A 173 -3.55 -1.68 11.44
CA PHE A 173 -2.81 -1.91 10.20
C PHE A 173 -2.64 -3.41 9.96
N GLU A 174 -3.05 -3.88 8.79
CA GLU A 174 -3.06 -5.29 8.44
C GLU A 174 -2.30 -5.55 7.15
N PHE A 175 -1.53 -6.62 7.15
CA PHE A 175 -0.63 -7.04 6.09
C PHE A 175 -1.23 -8.23 5.36
N PHE A 176 -1.56 -8.07 4.11
CA PHE A 176 -2.15 -9.11 3.27
C PHE A 176 -1.14 -9.60 2.24
N LEU A 177 -1.05 -10.92 2.11
CA LEU A 177 -0.34 -11.59 1.03
C LEU A 177 -1.36 -12.32 0.17
N ALA A 178 -1.28 -12.17 -1.15
CA ALA A 178 -2.09 -12.91 -2.10
C ALA A 178 -1.21 -13.39 -3.26
N ILE A 179 -1.30 -14.67 -3.60
CA ILE A 179 -0.52 -15.32 -4.65
C ILE A 179 -1.46 -15.73 -5.80
N LYS A 180 -0.98 -15.53 -7.03
CA LYS A 180 -1.72 -15.91 -8.23
C LYS A 180 -1.38 -17.31 -8.69
#